data_30d8f63751cfa99493cf933c2a02eaac
#
_entry.id   30d8f63751cfa99493cf933c2a02eaac
#
_cell.length_a   1.000
_cell.length_b   1.000
_cell.length_c   1.000
_cell.angle_alpha   90.00
_cell.angle_beta   90.00
_cell.angle_gamma   90.00
#
_symmetry.space_group_name_H-M   'P 1'
#
loop_
_entity.id
_entity.type
_entity.pdbx_description
1 polymer ?
#
loop_
_entity_poly.entity_id
_entity_poly.type
_entity_poly.pdbx_seq_one_letter_code
_entity_poly.pdbx_strand_id
1 'polypeptide(L)'
;MSPTPTSRVATLKGGKGPGRTIALRADIDALPVEEAQGLECRSLVPGVSHVCGHDAHAAMLLGTAKLLLSLKDEIQGTVKFFFQHAEEQAPGGAAEMVKAGVLKGVDACVGLHVMNDPIGLVRITTTPAVTTTCDEITVTIKGRGTHGSMPHAGVDPILVGAEMVLAMHTIVSRNLPPGRFAVVSPTIFQAGNAVNVIPDTAKIGVNFRTKSEEDRDFLFERIEAVARSVAAVHGAEVDIHGVRGCAATIQDPAMIERALRVAKEVMPADKVATGTGMTGSEDFSAFAQKVPSVYLILGGGTAEEGYPYANHHPAFRPDEGCFMAGVRIEAAMALDFLMRP
;
A
#
# COMPACT_ATOMS: atom_id res chain seq x y z
N MET A 1 19.66 9.26 12.49
CA MET A 1 18.95 10.51 12.12
C MET A 1 17.45 10.27 12.31
N SER A 2 16.70 11.28 12.76
CA SER A 2 15.23 11.25 12.84
C SER A 2 14.67 12.25 11.84
N PRO A 3 14.36 11.81 10.61
CA PRO A 3 13.86 12.71 9.57
C PRO A 3 12.46 13.27 9.87
N THR A 4 11.66 12.49 10.60
CA THR A 4 10.36 12.89 11.17
C THR A 4 10.35 12.54 12.66
N PRO A 5 9.38 12.98 13.46
CA PRO A 5 9.34 12.69 14.90
C PRO A 5 9.38 11.21 15.25
N THR A 6 8.74 10.36 14.44
CA THR A 6 8.55 8.93 14.71
C THR A 6 9.35 8.01 13.82
N SER A 7 9.90 8.47 12.68
CA SER A 7 10.79 7.67 11.84
C SER A 7 12.24 7.69 12.29
N ARG A 8 13.01 6.68 11.86
CA ARG A 8 14.46 6.60 12.12
C ARG A 8 15.20 6.20 10.85
N VAL A 9 16.39 6.78 10.67
CA VAL A 9 17.33 6.38 9.62
C VAL A 9 18.67 6.07 10.26
N ALA A 10 19.10 4.82 10.12
CA ALA A 10 20.46 4.41 10.42
C ALA A 10 21.30 4.35 9.14
N THR A 11 22.61 4.52 9.26
CA THR A 11 23.53 4.52 8.11
C THR A 11 24.77 3.71 8.44
N LEU A 12 25.06 2.70 7.65
CA LEU A 12 26.27 1.89 7.69
C LEU A 12 27.16 2.30 6.51
N LYS A 13 28.31 2.86 6.80
CA LYS A 13 29.35 3.14 5.80
C LYS A 13 30.34 1.97 5.78
N GLY A 14 30.51 1.36 4.62
CA GLY A 14 31.45 0.25 4.42
C GLY A 14 32.91 0.65 4.61
N GLY A 15 33.72 -0.30 5.08
CA GLY A 15 35.15 -0.10 5.35
C GLY A 15 36.01 0.01 4.09
N LYS A 16 35.55 -0.50 2.94
CA LYS A 16 36.25 -0.41 1.64
C LYS A 16 36.11 0.96 0.95
N GLY A 17 35.52 1.94 1.61
CA GLY A 17 35.42 3.32 1.11
C GLY A 17 34.16 3.62 0.32
N PRO A 18 34.12 4.77 -0.37
CA PRO A 18 32.92 5.25 -1.07
C PRO A 18 32.53 4.32 -2.21
N GLY A 19 31.23 4.26 -2.46
CA GLY A 19 30.58 3.47 -3.50
C GLY A 19 29.12 3.83 -3.60
N ARG A 20 28.29 2.94 -4.17
CA ARG A 20 26.85 3.12 -4.27
C ARG A 20 26.20 3.13 -2.89
N THR A 21 24.98 3.65 -2.84
CA THR A 21 24.16 3.67 -1.61
C THR A 21 22.84 2.96 -1.87
N ILE A 22 22.51 1.96 -1.06
CA ILE A 22 21.22 1.30 -1.07
C ILE A 22 20.46 1.63 0.21
N ALA A 23 19.15 1.81 0.11
CA ALA A 23 18.23 1.88 1.24
C ALA A 23 17.45 0.57 1.39
N LEU A 24 17.31 0.09 2.61
CA LEU A 24 16.40 -0.99 3.02
C LEU A 24 15.33 -0.37 3.91
N ARG A 25 14.05 -0.70 3.67
CA ARG A 25 12.93 -0.10 4.39
C ARG A 25 12.10 -1.13 5.14
N ALA A 26 11.79 -0.83 6.37
CA ALA A 26 10.70 -1.41 7.13
C ALA A 26 9.75 -0.30 7.59
N ASP A 27 8.45 -0.50 7.43
CA ASP A 27 7.42 0.21 8.17
C ASP A 27 7.43 -0.23 9.65
N ILE A 28 6.91 0.60 10.54
CA ILE A 28 6.96 0.34 11.99
C ILE A 28 5.69 0.77 12.74
N ASP A 29 4.67 1.19 12.03
CA ASP A 29 3.42 1.64 12.64
C ASP A 29 2.51 0.46 12.99
N ALA A 30 1.57 0.71 13.90
CA ALA A 30 0.58 -0.24 14.36
C ALA A 30 -0.83 0.28 14.06
N LEU A 31 -1.78 -0.63 13.98
CA LEU A 31 -3.18 -0.35 13.71
C LEU A 31 -4.02 -0.21 15.00
N PRO A 32 -5.09 0.60 14.99
CA PRO A 32 -6.02 0.71 16.11
C PRO A 32 -6.97 -0.50 16.15
N VAL A 33 -6.39 -1.69 16.34
CA VAL A 33 -7.08 -2.98 16.39
C VAL A 33 -6.74 -3.68 17.70
N GLU A 34 -7.75 -4.12 18.43
CA GLU A 34 -7.56 -4.96 19.61
C GLU A 34 -7.21 -6.38 19.19
N GLU A 35 -6.07 -6.89 19.65
CA GLU A 35 -5.64 -8.25 19.34
C GLU A 35 -6.54 -9.32 19.98
N ALA A 36 -6.65 -10.46 19.30
CA ALA A 36 -7.35 -11.62 19.81
C ALA A 36 -6.73 -12.10 21.14
N GLN A 37 -7.58 -12.66 22.02
CA GLN A 37 -7.13 -13.24 23.29
C GLN A 37 -6.31 -14.51 23.05
N GLY A 38 -5.34 -14.78 23.94
CA GLY A 38 -4.57 -16.03 23.94
C GLY A 38 -3.35 -16.04 23.02
N LEU A 39 -2.98 -14.91 22.40
CA LEU A 39 -1.71 -14.79 21.67
C LEU A 39 -0.55 -14.64 22.67
N GLU A 40 0.58 -15.34 22.44
CA GLU A 40 1.76 -15.27 23.31
C GLU A 40 2.44 -13.91 23.27
N CYS A 41 2.54 -13.32 22.06
CA CYS A 41 3.19 -12.03 21.81
C CYS A 41 2.16 -10.94 21.58
N ARG A 42 1.40 -10.58 22.61
CA ARG A 42 0.39 -9.51 22.52
C ARG A 42 0.97 -8.13 22.70
N SER A 43 0.34 -7.14 22.06
CA SER A 43 0.58 -5.74 22.36
C SER A 43 0.34 -5.43 23.84
N LEU A 44 1.21 -4.61 24.41
CA LEU A 44 1.04 -4.06 25.76
C LEU A 44 0.19 -2.79 25.79
N VAL A 45 -0.20 -2.29 24.61
CA VAL A 45 -1.03 -1.09 24.44
C VAL A 45 -2.44 -1.52 24.05
N PRO A 46 -3.44 -1.39 24.92
CA PRO A 46 -4.81 -1.78 24.63
C PRO A 46 -5.34 -1.07 23.37
N GLY A 47 -6.04 -1.81 22.52
CA GLY A 47 -6.63 -1.28 21.30
C GLY A 47 -5.67 -0.96 20.16
N VAL A 48 -4.38 -1.28 20.31
CA VAL A 48 -3.36 -1.03 19.27
C VAL A 48 -2.48 -2.26 19.08
N SER A 49 -2.31 -2.72 17.85
CA SER A 49 -1.53 -3.92 17.57
C SER A 49 -0.91 -3.96 16.17
N HIS A 50 0.10 -4.84 16.00
CA HIS A 50 0.78 -5.05 14.72
C HIS A 50 0.12 -6.14 13.88
N VAL A 51 -1.17 -5.97 13.59
CA VAL A 51 -1.93 -6.93 12.76
C VAL A 51 -1.63 -6.84 11.24
N CYS A 52 -0.65 -6.03 10.86
CA CYS A 52 -0.07 -6.04 9.50
C CYS A 52 1.35 -6.64 9.45
N GLY A 53 1.99 -6.88 10.61
CA GLY A 53 3.30 -7.50 10.70
C GLY A 53 4.49 -6.52 10.60
N HIS A 54 4.26 -5.23 10.82
CA HIS A 54 5.31 -4.21 10.75
C HIS A 54 6.37 -4.37 11.86
N ASP A 55 6.02 -4.97 12.98
CA ASP A 55 6.97 -5.40 14.01
C ASP A 55 7.95 -6.45 13.50
N ALA A 56 7.46 -7.42 12.71
CA ALA A 56 8.31 -8.41 12.03
C ALA A 56 9.24 -7.74 11.00
N HIS A 57 8.75 -6.78 10.23
CA HIS A 57 9.57 -6.00 9.29
C HIS A 57 10.69 -5.26 10.02
N ALA A 58 10.36 -4.58 11.13
CA ALA A 58 11.34 -3.88 11.95
C ALA A 58 12.38 -4.84 12.54
N ALA A 59 11.95 -6.01 13.04
CA ALA A 59 12.84 -7.02 13.59
C ALA A 59 13.81 -7.58 12.53
N MET A 60 13.31 -7.89 11.33
CA MET A 60 14.12 -8.36 10.22
C MET A 60 15.13 -7.30 9.78
N LEU A 61 14.72 -6.04 9.63
CA LEU A 61 15.62 -4.96 9.25
C LEU A 61 16.71 -4.70 10.30
N LEU A 62 16.39 -4.83 11.60
CA LEU A 62 17.38 -4.78 12.67
C LEU A 62 18.37 -5.95 12.60
N GLY A 63 17.87 -7.17 12.34
CA GLY A 63 18.69 -8.35 12.08
C GLY A 63 19.64 -8.17 10.90
N THR A 64 19.11 -7.64 9.80
CA THR A 64 19.87 -7.29 8.59
C THR A 64 20.96 -6.25 8.88
N ALA A 65 20.62 -5.20 9.64
CA ALA A 65 21.59 -4.18 10.04
C ALA A 65 22.72 -4.77 10.89
N LYS A 66 22.40 -5.67 11.84
CA LYS A 66 23.38 -6.38 12.68
C LYS A 66 24.30 -7.29 11.85
N LEU A 67 23.74 -8.03 10.90
CA LEU A 67 24.50 -8.89 9.99
C LEU A 67 25.44 -8.05 9.11
N LEU A 68 24.95 -7.01 8.46
CA LEU A 68 25.76 -6.14 7.60
C LEU A 68 26.83 -5.36 8.39
N LEU A 69 26.56 -5.02 9.65
CA LEU A 69 27.55 -4.42 10.53
C LEU A 69 28.73 -5.36 10.80
N SER A 70 28.51 -6.66 10.95
CA SER A 70 29.58 -7.66 11.13
C SER A 70 30.45 -7.83 9.87
N LEU A 71 29.92 -7.47 8.69
CA LEU A 71 30.61 -7.51 7.40
C LEU A 71 31.12 -6.14 6.95
N LYS A 72 31.06 -5.13 7.83
CA LYS A 72 31.34 -3.71 7.50
C LYS A 72 32.62 -3.53 6.71
N ASP A 73 33.71 -4.17 7.14
CA ASP A 73 35.03 -4.02 6.55
C ASP A 73 35.18 -4.66 5.16
N GLU A 74 34.20 -5.46 4.77
CA GLU A 74 34.12 -6.08 3.44
C GLU A 74 33.23 -5.30 2.46
N ILE A 75 32.45 -4.35 2.95
CA ILE A 75 31.48 -3.57 2.18
C ILE A 75 32.15 -2.35 1.57
N GLN A 76 31.90 -2.09 0.29
CA GLN A 76 32.17 -0.81 -0.36
C GLN A 76 30.83 -0.06 -0.56
N GLY A 77 30.80 1.25 -0.21
CA GLY A 77 29.59 2.06 -0.31
C GLY A 77 28.82 2.20 0.99
N THR A 78 27.52 2.38 0.90
CA THR A 78 26.67 2.73 2.07
C THR A 78 25.35 1.97 2.07
N VAL A 79 24.93 1.50 3.24
CA VAL A 79 23.56 0.99 3.46
C VAL A 79 22.82 1.96 4.38
N LYS A 80 21.66 2.43 3.97
CA LYS A 80 20.71 3.16 4.82
C LYS A 80 19.55 2.26 5.22
N PHE A 81 19.20 2.28 6.49
CA PHE A 81 18.07 1.53 7.04
C PHE A 81 16.97 2.52 7.40
N PHE A 82 15.83 2.42 6.73
CA PHE A 82 14.66 3.28 6.93
C PHE A 82 13.66 2.54 7.83
N PHE A 83 13.43 3.05 9.03
CA PHE A 83 12.33 2.64 9.90
C PHE A 83 11.24 3.69 9.76
N GLN A 84 10.22 3.37 8.98
CA GLN A 84 9.21 4.31 8.52
C GLN A 84 7.93 4.18 9.34
N HIS A 85 7.35 5.31 9.73
CA HIS A 85 6.07 5.43 10.41
C HIS A 85 4.92 5.58 9.40
N ALA A 86 3.67 5.42 9.89
CA ALA A 86 2.42 5.82 9.26
C ALA A 86 2.25 5.31 7.81
N GLU A 87 2.55 4.02 7.57
CA GLU A 87 2.23 3.37 6.30
C GLU A 87 0.71 3.26 6.14
N GLU A 88 0.01 2.91 7.22
CA GLU A 88 -1.43 2.66 7.29
C GLU A 88 -2.30 3.93 7.29
N GLN A 89 -1.68 5.11 7.26
CA GLN A 89 -2.38 6.40 7.34
C GLN A 89 -2.04 7.31 6.14
N ALA A 90 -3.01 7.56 5.27
CA ALA A 90 -2.83 8.52 4.18
C ALA A 90 -2.43 9.92 4.71
N PRO A 91 -1.51 10.62 4.06
CA PRO A 91 -0.87 10.33 2.76
C PRO A 91 0.36 9.41 2.83
N GLY A 92 0.69 8.85 4.01
CA GLY A 92 1.82 7.95 4.23
C GLY A 92 3.09 8.63 4.75
N GLY A 93 3.76 7.93 5.70
CA GLY A 93 5.02 8.40 6.28
C GLY A 93 6.20 8.40 5.30
N ALA A 94 6.14 7.55 4.25
CA ALA A 94 7.16 7.52 3.21
C ALA A 94 7.28 8.87 2.49
N ALA A 95 6.16 9.50 2.14
CA ALA A 95 6.15 10.82 1.49
C ALA A 95 6.79 11.90 2.39
N GLU A 96 6.53 11.86 3.69
CA GLU A 96 7.17 12.76 4.66
C GLU A 96 8.68 12.53 4.75
N MET A 97 9.13 11.27 4.80
CA MET A 97 10.54 10.93 4.81
C MET A 97 11.25 11.37 3.52
N VAL A 98 10.63 11.18 2.36
CA VAL A 98 11.15 11.68 1.07
C VAL A 98 11.30 13.20 1.09
N LYS A 99 10.27 13.91 1.56
CA LYS A 99 10.30 15.37 1.73
C LYS A 99 11.40 15.81 2.69
N ALA A 100 11.67 15.04 3.74
CA ALA A 100 12.78 15.27 4.67
C ALA A 100 14.18 14.95 4.09
N GLY A 101 14.26 14.47 2.85
CA GLY A 101 15.50 14.28 2.10
C GLY A 101 16.24 12.97 2.40
N VAL A 102 15.57 11.92 2.91
CA VAL A 102 16.23 10.64 3.24
C VAL A 102 16.87 9.97 2.03
N LEU A 103 16.33 10.22 0.82
CA LEU A 103 16.82 9.68 -0.44
C LEU A 103 18.05 10.41 -0.99
N LYS A 104 18.52 11.48 -0.33
CA LYS A 104 19.72 12.17 -0.82
C LYS A 104 20.93 11.23 -0.90
N GLY A 105 21.43 11.01 -2.12
CA GLY A 105 22.54 10.11 -2.42
C GLY A 105 22.21 8.63 -2.27
N VAL A 106 20.93 8.24 -2.36
CA VAL A 106 20.48 6.86 -2.46
C VAL A 106 20.33 6.50 -3.93
N ASP A 107 20.90 5.36 -4.33
CA ASP A 107 20.89 4.88 -5.71
C ASP A 107 19.82 3.81 -5.97
N ALA A 108 19.38 3.09 -4.92
CA ALA A 108 18.28 2.13 -4.99
C ALA A 108 17.61 1.93 -3.64
N CYS A 109 16.35 1.44 -3.63
CA CYS A 109 15.61 1.11 -2.43
C CYS A 109 14.98 -0.29 -2.52
N VAL A 110 14.98 -1.02 -1.39
CA VAL A 110 14.33 -2.33 -1.25
C VAL A 110 13.34 -2.25 -0.08
N GLY A 111 12.12 -2.70 -0.32
CA GLY A 111 11.11 -2.96 0.70
C GLY A 111 10.75 -4.44 0.74
N LEU A 112 10.21 -4.88 1.87
CA LEU A 112 9.74 -6.25 2.07
C LEU A 112 8.47 -6.22 2.92
N HIS A 113 7.50 -7.09 2.61
CA HIS A 113 6.28 -7.25 3.40
C HIS A 113 5.95 -8.72 3.66
N VAL A 114 5.55 -9.03 4.88
CA VAL A 114 5.07 -10.36 5.24
C VAL A 114 3.62 -10.56 4.85
N MET A 115 3.31 -11.68 4.22
CA MET A 115 1.96 -12.02 3.74
C MET A 115 1.63 -13.48 4.07
N ASN A 116 0.35 -13.88 3.86
CA ASN A 116 -0.08 -15.27 4.02
C ASN A 116 0.37 -16.17 2.86
N ASP A 117 1.68 -16.20 2.62
CA ASP A 117 2.35 -17.16 1.72
C ASP A 117 3.08 -18.21 2.58
N PRO A 118 3.52 -19.35 2.03
CA PRO A 118 4.24 -20.39 2.78
C PRO A 118 5.44 -19.84 3.55
N ILE A 119 5.66 -20.32 4.79
CA ILE A 119 6.69 -19.81 5.70
C ILE A 119 8.05 -19.70 5.00
N GLY A 120 8.63 -18.50 5.01
CA GLY A 120 9.95 -18.21 4.45
C GLY A 120 10.02 -18.22 2.92
N LEU A 121 8.90 -18.33 2.20
CA LEU A 121 8.85 -18.16 0.75
C LEU A 121 9.10 -16.69 0.40
N VAL A 122 10.07 -16.42 -0.46
CA VAL A 122 10.30 -15.10 -1.06
C VAL A 122 9.62 -15.07 -2.42
N ARG A 123 8.56 -14.27 -2.54
CA ARG A 123 7.83 -14.08 -3.80
C ARG A 123 8.21 -12.73 -4.42
N ILE A 124 8.62 -12.77 -5.68
CA ILE A 124 9.02 -11.60 -6.45
C ILE A 124 7.97 -11.34 -7.52
N THR A 125 7.39 -10.15 -7.48
CA THR A 125 6.45 -9.70 -8.51
C THR A 125 7.23 -9.37 -9.77
N THR A 126 6.89 -10.01 -10.88
CA THR A 126 7.58 -9.83 -12.17
C THR A 126 6.93 -8.75 -13.05
N THR A 127 5.75 -8.26 -12.68
CA THR A 127 5.13 -7.11 -13.33
C THR A 127 5.63 -5.80 -12.71
N PRO A 128 5.69 -4.69 -13.48
CA PRO A 128 6.16 -3.41 -12.94
C PRO A 128 5.39 -2.96 -11.70
N ALA A 129 4.05 -3.02 -11.71
CA ALA A 129 3.22 -2.62 -10.59
C ALA A 129 3.05 -3.75 -9.58
N VAL A 130 3.60 -3.61 -8.37
CA VAL A 130 3.47 -4.58 -7.28
C VAL A 130 2.25 -4.30 -6.41
N THR A 131 1.87 -3.04 -6.22
CA THR A 131 0.67 -2.61 -5.50
C THR A 131 -0.21 -1.73 -6.38
N THR A 132 -1.36 -1.31 -5.86
CA THR A 132 -2.28 -0.39 -6.54
C THR A 132 -2.21 1.00 -5.93
N THR A 133 -2.80 1.99 -6.62
CA THR A 133 -3.14 3.28 -6.02
C THR A 133 -4.23 3.10 -4.95
N CYS A 134 -4.40 4.10 -4.09
CA CYS A 134 -5.50 4.14 -3.13
C CYS A 134 -6.12 5.53 -3.14
N ASP A 135 -7.26 5.67 -3.80
CA ASP A 135 -7.87 6.97 -4.08
C ASP A 135 -9.35 6.99 -3.70
N GLU A 136 -9.83 8.16 -3.35
CA GLU A 136 -11.20 8.36 -2.91
C GLU A 136 -11.84 9.59 -3.56
N ILE A 137 -13.12 9.48 -3.85
CA ILE A 137 -13.98 10.61 -4.23
C ILE A 137 -15.23 10.59 -3.36
N THR A 138 -15.53 11.73 -2.76
CA THR A 138 -16.81 11.98 -2.10
C THR A 138 -17.65 12.89 -2.99
N VAL A 139 -18.87 12.46 -3.30
CA VAL A 139 -19.88 13.24 -4.03
C VAL A 139 -21.01 13.58 -3.07
N THR A 140 -21.25 14.87 -2.83
CA THR A 140 -22.44 15.36 -2.15
C THR A 140 -23.43 15.84 -3.19
N ILE A 141 -24.56 15.17 -3.30
CA ILE A 141 -25.65 15.49 -4.22
C ILE A 141 -26.58 16.48 -3.50
N LYS A 142 -26.85 17.62 -4.13
CA LYS A 142 -27.78 18.66 -3.65
C LYS A 142 -29.04 18.60 -4.49
N GLY A 143 -30.10 18.12 -3.89
CA GLY A 143 -31.44 18.09 -4.46
C GLY A 143 -32.33 19.21 -3.88
N ARG A 144 -33.59 18.91 -3.78
CA ARG A 144 -34.59 19.75 -3.11
C ARG A 144 -35.63 18.85 -2.45
N GLY A 145 -35.60 18.81 -1.11
CA GLY A 145 -36.49 18.02 -0.30
C GLY A 145 -37.97 18.40 -0.44
N THR A 146 -38.81 17.41 -0.20
CA THR A 146 -40.28 17.61 -0.22
C THR A 146 -40.99 16.46 0.48
N HIS A 147 -42.30 16.58 0.60
CA HIS A 147 -43.14 15.47 1.10
C HIS A 147 -43.06 14.28 0.15
N GLY A 148 -42.89 13.04 0.65
CA GLY A 148 -42.73 11.83 -0.16
C GLY A 148 -43.86 11.56 -1.15
N SER A 149 -45.08 12.09 -0.91
CA SER A 149 -46.21 12.01 -1.88
C SER A 149 -46.22 13.12 -2.94
N MET A 150 -45.25 14.06 -2.89
CA MET A 150 -45.18 15.20 -3.80
C MET A 150 -43.82 15.29 -4.51
N PRO A 151 -43.34 14.22 -5.15
CA PRO A 151 -41.98 14.18 -5.75
C PRO A 151 -41.77 15.20 -6.86
N HIS A 152 -42.85 15.60 -7.55
CA HIS A 152 -42.82 16.60 -8.61
C HIS A 152 -42.47 18.02 -8.12
N ALA A 153 -42.60 18.28 -6.81
CA ALA A 153 -42.26 19.58 -6.21
C ALA A 153 -40.78 19.64 -5.72
N GLY A 154 -40.05 18.54 -5.79
CA GLY A 154 -38.66 18.42 -5.33
C GLY A 154 -37.69 18.01 -6.45
N VAL A 155 -36.46 17.73 -6.04
CA VAL A 155 -35.43 17.01 -6.81
C VAL A 155 -34.88 15.97 -5.86
N ASP A 156 -35.15 14.68 -6.16
CA ASP A 156 -34.85 13.57 -5.25
C ASP A 156 -33.39 13.13 -5.35
N PRO A 157 -32.54 13.45 -4.37
CA PRO A 157 -31.11 13.08 -4.41
C PRO A 157 -30.88 11.57 -4.20
N ILE A 158 -31.88 10.82 -3.69
CA ILE A 158 -31.78 9.36 -3.58
C ILE A 158 -31.85 8.72 -4.95
N LEU A 159 -32.80 9.17 -5.80
CA LEU A 159 -32.91 8.69 -7.18
C LEU A 159 -31.65 9.02 -7.97
N VAL A 160 -31.19 10.28 -7.90
CA VAL A 160 -29.95 10.73 -8.54
C VAL A 160 -28.75 9.87 -8.11
N GLY A 161 -28.61 9.64 -6.81
CA GLY A 161 -27.53 8.82 -6.26
C GLY A 161 -27.56 7.36 -6.70
N ALA A 162 -28.75 6.78 -6.78
CA ALA A 162 -28.92 5.40 -7.26
C ALA A 162 -28.48 5.24 -8.73
N GLU A 163 -28.90 6.14 -9.62
CA GLU A 163 -28.45 6.14 -11.01
C GLU A 163 -26.94 6.41 -11.14
N MET A 164 -26.40 7.30 -10.30
CA MET A 164 -24.97 7.62 -10.28
C MET A 164 -24.14 6.38 -9.90
N VAL A 165 -24.54 5.61 -8.87
CA VAL A 165 -23.89 4.36 -8.48
C VAL A 165 -23.90 3.35 -9.63
N LEU A 166 -25.04 3.16 -10.28
CA LEU A 166 -25.15 2.24 -11.43
C LEU A 166 -24.25 2.69 -12.60
N ALA A 167 -24.23 3.98 -12.90
CA ALA A 167 -23.37 4.52 -13.96
C ALA A 167 -21.89 4.35 -13.64
N MET A 168 -21.46 4.58 -12.39
CA MET A 168 -20.08 4.42 -11.95
C MET A 168 -19.59 2.97 -12.10
N HIS A 169 -20.42 1.97 -11.82
CA HIS A 169 -20.09 0.57 -12.05
C HIS A 169 -19.81 0.20 -13.51
N THR A 170 -20.21 1.03 -14.46
CA THR A 170 -19.92 0.80 -15.87
C THR A 170 -18.56 1.37 -16.33
N ILE A 171 -17.93 2.22 -15.53
CA ILE A 171 -16.70 2.93 -15.94
C ILE A 171 -15.62 1.94 -16.35
N VAL A 172 -15.27 0.99 -15.48
CA VAL A 172 -14.21 0.00 -15.76
C VAL A 172 -14.56 -0.84 -17.00
N SER A 173 -15.77 -1.39 -17.03
CA SER A 173 -16.17 -2.35 -18.06
C SER A 173 -16.41 -1.74 -19.44
N ARG A 174 -16.61 -0.42 -19.54
CA ARG A 174 -16.98 0.28 -20.81
C ARG A 174 -15.97 1.34 -21.25
N ASN A 175 -15.06 1.77 -20.39
CA ASN A 175 -14.15 2.86 -20.74
C ASN A 175 -12.67 2.47 -20.65
N LEU A 176 -12.31 1.43 -19.92
CA LEU A 176 -10.92 0.95 -19.89
C LEU A 176 -10.70 -0.18 -20.89
N PRO A 177 -9.53 -0.24 -21.56
CA PRO A 177 -9.16 -1.37 -22.40
C PRO A 177 -9.17 -2.69 -21.63
N PRO A 178 -9.61 -3.80 -22.24
CA PRO A 178 -9.52 -5.11 -21.63
C PRO A 178 -8.09 -5.44 -21.18
N GLY A 179 -7.97 -5.98 -19.95
CA GLY A 179 -6.68 -6.32 -19.36
C GLY A 179 -6.01 -5.21 -18.52
N ARG A 180 -6.47 -3.96 -18.59
CA ARG A 180 -6.03 -2.93 -17.64
C ARG A 180 -6.71 -3.15 -16.28
N PHE A 181 -5.90 -3.11 -15.21
CA PHE A 181 -6.42 -3.29 -13.87
C PHE A 181 -7.02 -1.99 -13.31
N ALA A 182 -8.28 -2.04 -12.96
CA ALA A 182 -8.93 -0.98 -12.20
C ALA A 182 -10.09 -1.53 -11.36
N VAL A 183 -10.31 -0.88 -10.21
CA VAL A 183 -11.47 -1.11 -9.35
C VAL A 183 -12.13 0.25 -9.11
N VAL A 184 -13.45 0.34 -9.24
CA VAL A 184 -14.27 1.50 -8.85
C VAL A 184 -15.40 0.98 -7.98
N SER A 185 -15.39 1.34 -6.71
CA SER A 185 -16.33 0.83 -5.71
C SER A 185 -17.00 1.98 -4.95
N PRO A 186 -18.25 2.35 -5.28
CA PRO A 186 -19.07 3.14 -4.39
C PRO A 186 -19.33 2.34 -3.09
N THR A 187 -18.75 2.79 -1.98
CA THR A 187 -18.76 2.07 -0.69
C THR A 187 -19.58 2.77 0.39
N ILE A 188 -19.94 4.02 0.15
CA ILE A 188 -20.82 4.80 1.02
C ILE A 188 -21.98 5.34 0.19
N PHE A 189 -23.22 5.12 0.67
CA PHE A 189 -24.41 5.80 0.18
C PHE A 189 -25.29 6.16 1.37
N GLN A 190 -25.43 7.45 1.64
CA GLN A 190 -26.17 7.96 2.80
C GLN A 190 -27.17 9.02 2.32
N ALA A 191 -28.46 8.84 2.64
CA ALA A 191 -29.52 9.78 2.35
C ALA A 191 -30.75 9.52 3.21
N GLY A 192 -31.47 10.59 3.54
CA GLY A 192 -32.77 10.54 4.23
C GLY A 192 -32.70 9.98 5.64
N ASN A 193 -33.77 10.27 6.44
CA ASN A 193 -33.93 9.81 7.79
C ASN A 193 -35.41 9.56 8.17
N ALA A 194 -36.36 9.82 7.23
CA ALA A 194 -37.78 9.61 7.43
C ALA A 194 -38.44 9.10 6.15
N VAL A 195 -39.30 8.09 6.27
CA VAL A 195 -39.91 7.39 5.13
C VAL A 195 -40.89 8.23 4.31
N ASN A 196 -41.40 9.33 4.87
CA ASN A 196 -42.35 10.21 4.20
C ASN A 196 -41.72 11.54 3.72
N VAL A 197 -40.38 11.64 3.73
CA VAL A 197 -39.64 12.85 3.36
C VAL A 197 -38.60 12.53 2.29
N ILE A 198 -38.64 13.23 1.14
CA ILE A 198 -37.53 13.29 0.21
C ILE A 198 -36.50 14.26 0.79
N PRO A 199 -35.24 13.83 1.01
CA PRO A 199 -34.21 14.68 1.64
C PRO A 199 -33.71 15.76 0.69
N ASP A 200 -33.00 16.75 1.27
CA ASP A 200 -32.30 17.77 0.46
C ASP A 200 -30.99 17.30 -0.12
N THR A 201 -30.37 16.32 0.51
CA THR A 201 -29.02 15.86 0.13
C THR A 201 -28.87 14.34 0.19
N ALA A 202 -27.92 13.82 -0.62
CA ALA A 202 -27.36 12.49 -0.50
C ALA A 202 -25.82 12.55 -0.60
N LYS A 203 -25.14 11.56 -0.03
CA LYS A 203 -23.69 11.44 -0.07
C LYS A 203 -23.29 10.07 -0.62
N ILE A 204 -22.36 10.07 -1.58
CA ILE A 204 -21.71 8.86 -2.11
C ILE A 204 -20.22 8.97 -1.84
N GLY A 205 -19.62 7.91 -1.28
CA GLY A 205 -18.17 7.73 -1.18
C GLY A 205 -17.73 6.64 -2.13
N VAL A 206 -16.73 6.92 -2.95
CA VAL A 206 -16.18 6.02 -3.95
C VAL A 206 -14.71 5.78 -3.65
N ASN A 207 -14.32 4.51 -3.43
CA ASN A 207 -12.92 4.10 -3.43
C ASN A 207 -12.59 3.55 -4.83
N PHE A 208 -11.42 3.89 -5.35
CA PHE A 208 -10.96 3.32 -6.61
C PHE A 208 -9.45 3.07 -6.59
N ARG A 209 -9.02 2.10 -7.41
CA ARG A 209 -7.65 1.61 -7.44
C ARG A 209 -7.23 1.32 -8.87
N THR A 210 -5.96 1.61 -9.17
CA THR A 210 -5.32 1.31 -10.46
C THR A 210 -3.87 0.87 -10.27
N LYS A 211 -3.22 0.48 -11.38
CA LYS A 211 -1.80 0.15 -11.41
C LYS A 211 -0.96 1.13 -12.24
N SER A 212 -1.57 2.25 -12.69
CA SER A 212 -0.87 3.29 -13.46
C SER A 212 -1.42 4.68 -13.14
N GLU A 213 -0.58 5.71 -13.24
CA GLU A 213 -1.01 7.09 -13.07
C GLU A 213 -1.94 7.55 -14.21
N GLU A 214 -1.76 7.04 -15.45
CA GLU A 214 -2.65 7.32 -16.58
C GLU A 214 -4.08 6.88 -16.27
N ASP A 215 -4.28 5.64 -15.81
CA ASP A 215 -5.62 5.16 -15.43
C ASP A 215 -6.16 5.88 -14.20
N ARG A 216 -5.29 6.27 -13.28
CA ARG A 216 -5.64 7.04 -12.08
C ARG A 216 -6.25 8.38 -12.46
N ASP A 217 -5.59 9.15 -13.32
CA ASP A 217 -6.07 10.44 -13.82
C ASP A 217 -7.38 10.26 -14.57
N PHE A 218 -7.43 9.29 -15.47
CA PHE A 218 -8.65 8.95 -16.19
C PHE A 218 -9.85 8.65 -15.29
N LEU A 219 -9.64 7.87 -14.21
CA LEU A 219 -10.72 7.52 -13.29
C LEU A 219 -11.21 8.73 -12.47
N PHE A 220 -10.30 9.61 -12.01
CA PHE A 220 -10.70 10.86 -11.38
C PHE A 220 -11.62 11.68 -12.27
N GLU A 221 -11.19 11.94 -13.52
CA GLU A 221 -11.95 12.70 -14.50
C GLU A 221 -13.29 12.01 -14.84
N ARG A 222 -13.26 10.68 -15.01
CA ARG A 222 -14.44 9.95 -15.45
C ARG A 222 -15.50 9.82 -14.37
N ILE A 223 -15.12 9.56 -13.12
CA ILE A 223 -16.05 9.53 -11.98
C ILE A 223 -16.71 10.90 -11.80
N GLU A 224 -15.93 11.98 -11.88
CA GLU A 224 -16.45 13.34 -11.80
C GLU A 224 -17.42 13.66 -12.94
N ALA A 225 -17.07 13.30 -14.18
CA ALA A 225 -17.92 13.52 -15.34
C ALA A 225 -19.26 12.76 -15.23
N VAL A 226 -19.23 11.51 -14.76
CA VAL A 226 -20.46 10.72 -14.51
C VAL A 226 -21.30 11.39 -13.44
N ALA A 227 -20.70 11.80 -12.31
CA ALA A 227 -21.44 12.44 -11.23
C ALA A 227 -22.14 13.73 -11.67
N ARG A 228 -21.45 14.61 -12.39
CA ARG A 228 -22.02 15.86 -12.92
C ARG A 228 -23.09 15.61 -13.96
N SER A 229 -22.90 14.66 -14.87
CA SER A 229 -23.85 14.37 -15.95
C SER A 229 -25.15 13.79 -15.42
N VAL A 230 -25.09 12.82 -14.49
CA VAL A 230 -26.29 12.24 -13.89
C VAL A 230 -27.05 13.30 -13.07
N ALA A 231 -26.35 14.11 -12.26
CA ALA A 231 -26.99 15.18 -11.51
C ALA A 231 -27.73 16.17 -12.44
N ALA A 232 -27.10 16.57 -13.53
CA ALA A 232 -27.68 17.52 -14.51
C ALA A 232 -28.96 16.99 -15.16
N VAL A 233 -29.05 15.68 -15.45
CA VAL A 233 -30.27 15.05 -16.00
C VAL A 233 -31.50 15.29 -15.11
N HIS A 234 -31.27 15.28 -13.78
CA HIS A 234 -32.35 15.45 -12.80
C HIS A 234 -32.49 16.88 -12.25
N GLY A 235 -31.67 17.82 -12.71
CA GLY A 235 -31.66 19.18 -12.19
C GLY A 235 -31.09 19.29 -10.75
N ALA A 236 -30.28 18.34 -10.34
CA ALA A 236 -29.51 18.38 -9.10
C ALA A 236 -28.14 19.02 -9.30
N GLU A 237 -27.54 19.51 -8.21
CA GLU A 237 -26.15 19.95 -8.16
C GLU A 237 -25.28 18.94 -7.42
N VAL A 238 -23.96 18.97 -7.66
CA VAL A 238 -23.00 18.13 -6.93
C VAL A 238 -21.79 18.92 -6.47
N ASP A 239 -21.38 18.69 -5.22
CA ASP A 239 -20.05 19.03 -4.73
C ASP A 239 -19.19 17.74 -4.73
N ILE A 240 -18.02 17.82 -5.36
CA ILE A 240 -17.13 16.68 -5.53
C ILE A 240 -15.80 16.99 -4.87
N HIS A 241 -15.37 16.09 -3.97
CA HIS A 241 -14.09 16.18 -3.28
C HIS A 241 -13.29 14.89 -3.53
N GLY A 242 -12.18 15.02 -4.25
CA GLY A 242 -11.24 13.92 -4.50
C GLY A 242 -10.04 13.97 -3.59
N VAL A 243 -9.61 12.82 -3.09
CA VAL A 243 -8.38 12.63 -2.30
C VAL A 243 -7.49 11.65 -3.04
N ARG A 244 -6.31 12.10 -3.44
CA ARG A 244 -5.26 11.23 -3.95
C ARG A 244 -4.46 10.68 -2.78
N GLY A 245 -4.54 9.37 -2.55
CA GLY A 245 -3.72 8.66 -1.60
C GLY A 245 -2.37 8.24 -2.18
N CYS A 246 -1.83 7.09 -1.77
CA CYS A 246 -0.57 6.61 -2.31
C CYS A 246 -0.69 6.18 -3.78
N ALA A 247 0.40 6.35 -4.52
CA ALA A 247 0.53 5.87 -5.89
C ALA A 247 0.70 4.34 -5.92
N ALA A 248 0.57 3.73 -7.10
CA ALA A 248 1.00 2.35 -7.27
C ALA A 248 2.52 2.24 -7.08
N THR A 249 2.98 1.19 -6.40
CA THR A 249 4.41 0.91 -6.28
C THR A 249 4.91 0.31 -7.58
N ILE A 250 5.60 1.12 -8.37
CA ILE A 250 6.20 0.71 -9.64
C ILE A 250 7.66 0.33 -9.40
N GLN A 251 8.00 -0.90 -9.70
CA GLN A 251 9.34 -1.45 -9.55
C GLN A 251 10.21 -1.18 -10.78
N ASP A 252 11.51 -1.03 -10.53
CA ASP A 252 12.50 -0.95 -11.59
C ASP A 252 12.79 -2.33 -12.18
N PRO A 253 12.78 -2.52 -13.52
CA PRO A 253 13.00 -3.81 -14.15
C PRO A 253 14.36 -4.43 -13.80
N ALA A 254 15.43 -3.65 -13.72
CA ALA A 254 16.76 -4.16 -13.38
C ALA A 254 16.82 -4.62 -11.91
N MET A 255 16.08 -3.93 -11.02
CA MET A 255 15.95 -4.35 -9.63
C MET A 255 15.11 -5.63 -9.48
N ILE A 256 14.08 -5.84 -10.31
CA ILE A 256 13.33 -7.10 -10.37
C ILE A 256 14.25 -8.26 -10.80
N GLU A 257 15.01 -8.07 -11.89
CA GLU A 257 15.96 -9.08 -12.37
C GLU A 257 17.03 -9.41 -11.32
N ARG A 258 17.56 -8.38 -10.66
CA ARG A 258 18.49 -8.51 -9.55
C ARG A 258 17.90 -9.34 -8.41
N ALA A 259 16.68 -9.00 -7.98
CA ALA A 259 15.99 -9.72 -6.90
C ALA A 259 15.77 -11.21 -7.25
N LEU A 260 15.36 -11.51 -8.48
CA LEU A 260 15.19 -12.88 -8.95
C LEU A 260 16.51 -13.67 -8.92
N ARG A 261 17.60 -13.07 -9.38
CA ARG A 261 18.92 -13.69 -9.36
C ARG A 261 19.41 -13.91 -7.93
N VAL A 262 19.37 -12.87 -7.11
CA VAL A 262 19.82 -12.93 -5.72
C VAL A 262 19.02 -13.96 -4.93
N ALA A 263 17.69 -13.95 -5.05
CA ALA A 263 16.86 -14.94 -4.35
C ALA A 263 17.24 -16.38 -4.72
N LYS A 264 17.47 -16.67 -6.01
CA LYS A 264 17.91 -18.00 -6.46
C LYS A 264 19.30 -18.38 -5.96
N GLU A 265 20.19 -17.42 -5.71
CA GLU A 265 21.54 -17.67 -5.19
C GLU A 265 21.53 -17.98 -3.67
N VAL A 266 20.66 -17.33 -2.90
CA VAL A 266 20.75 -17.37 -1.42
C VAL A 266 19.61 -18.11 -0.72
N MET A 267 18.49 -18.37 -1.44
CA MET A 267 17.34 -19.07 -0.87
C MET A 267 17.27 -20.50 -1.40
N PRO A 268 16.69 -21.46 -0.64
CA PRO A 268 16.34 -22.77 -1.17
C PRO A 268 15.40 -22.64 -2.39
N ALA A 269 15.54 -23.52 -3.36
CA ALA A 269 14.80 -23.42 -4.63
C ALA A 269 13.27 -23.47 -4.44
N ASP A 270 12.77 -24.23 -3.46
CA ASP A 270 11.38 -24.34 -3.06
C ASP A 270 10.87 -23.12 -2.25
N LYS A 271 11.75 -22.20 -1.89
CA LYS A 271 11.44 -20.95 -1.16
C LYS A 271 11.57 -19.71 -2.04
N VAL A 272 11.57 -19.85 -3.35
CA VAL A 272 11.55 -18.75 -4.31
C VAL A 272 10.39 -18.93 -5.27
N ALA A 273 9.52 -17.91 -5.34
CA ALA A 273 8.40 -17.89 -6.29
C ALA A 273 8.34 -16.57 -7.05
N THR A 274 7.66 -16.59 -8.18
CA THR A 274 7.27 -15.39 -8.92
C THR A 274 5.76 -15.23 -8.87
N GLY A 275 5.28 -13.99 -8.98
CA GLY A 275 3.85 -13.72 -8.95
C GLY A 275 3.48 -12.43 -9.66
N THR A 276 2.18 -12.16 -9.65
CA THR A 276 1.60 -10.87 -10.04
C THR A 276 1.52 -9.95 -8.83
N GLY A 277 1.42 -8.65 -9.06
CA GLY A 277 1.25 -7.68 -7.97
C GLY A 277 -0.06 -7.87 -7.19
N MET A 278 -0.10 -7.25 -6.02
CA MET A 278 -1.23 -7.25 -5.10
C MET A 278 -2.31 -6.24 -5.52
N THR A 279 -3.48 -6.33 -4.89
CA THR A 279 -4.57 -5.35 -5.02
C THR A 279 -4.59 -4.34 -3.86
N GLY A 280 -3.77 -4.55 -2.84
CA GLY A 280 -3.51 -3.59 -1.78
C GLY A 280 -2.70 -2.40 -2.26
N SER A 281 -2.68 -1.35 -1.47
CA SER A 281 -1.84 -0.17 -1.66
C SER A 281 -0.66 -0.21 -0.68
N GLU A 282 0.38 0.61 -0.96
CA GLU A 282 1.60 0.66 -0.15
C GLU A 282 2.31 2.00 -0.41
N ASP A 283 2.63 2.72 0.65
CA ASP A 283 3.24 4.04 0.54
C ASP A 283 4.74 4.01 0.20
N PHE A 284 5.38 2.82 0.21
CA PHE A 284 6.71 2.60 -0.38
C PHE A 284 6.82 3.15 -1.80
N SER A 285 5.70 3.29 -2.47
CA SER A 285 5.57 3.96 -3.77
C SER A 285 6.25 5.33 -3.81
N ALA A 286 6.24 6.07 -2.70
CA ALA A 286 6.90 7.37 -2.61
C ALA A 286 8.43 7.28 -2.78
N PHE A 287 9.06 6.20 -2.30
CA PHE A 287 10.48 5.94 -2.56
C PHE A 287 10.70 5.44 -3.99
N ALA A 288 9.85 4.49 -4.45
CA ALA A 288 9.95 3.88 -5.77
C ALA A 288 9.78 4.88 -6.92
N GLN A 289 9.01 5.95 -6.71
CA GLN A 289 8.90 7.06 -7.67
C GLN A 289 10.17 7.91 -7.81
N LYS A 290 11.15 7.77 -6.92
CA LYS A 290 12.34 8.64 -6.87
C LYS A 290 13.64 7.93 -7.16
N VAL A 291 13.74 6.64 -6.84
CA VAL A 291 14.92 5.82 -7.05
C VAL A 291 14.52 4.42 -7.54
N PRO A 292 15.37 3.74 -8.32
CA PRO A 292 15.18 2.34 -8.70
C PRO A 292 14.87 1.48 -7.49
N SER A 293 13.75 0.76 -7.51
CA SER A 293 13.26 0.05 -6.32
C SER A 293 12.68 -1.30 -6.65
N VAL A 294 12.69 -2.21 -5.67
CA VAL A 294 11.97 -3.49 -5.69
C VAL A 294 11.28 -3.72 -4.35
N TYR A 295 10.10 -4.32 -4.41
CA TYR A 295 9.30 -4.67 -3.24
C TYR A 295 9.08 -6.18 -3.21
N LEU A 296 9.57 -6.82 -2.16
CA LEU A 296 9.57 -8.27 -1.97
C LEU A 296 8.40 -8.68 -1.08
N ILE A 297 7.85 -9.85 -1.32
CA ILE A 297 6.86 -10.48 -0.45
C ILE A 297 7.51 -11.66 0.24
N LEU A 298 7.34 -11.74 1.56
CA LEU A 298 7.82 -12.84 2.40
C LEU A 298 6.64 -13.61 2.97
N GLY A 299 6.64 -14.92 2.80
CA GLY A 299 5.64 -15.78 3.40
C GLY A 299 5.79 -15.89 4.92
N GLY A 300 4.76 -15.46 5.64
CA GLY A 300 4.64 -15.54 7.09
C GLY A 300 3.85 -16.75 7.57
N GLY A 301 3.28 -17.55 6.65
CA GLY A 301 2.54 -18.77 6.95
C GLY A 301 1.16 -18.82 6.28
N THR A 302 0.74 -20.04 5.91
CA THR A 302 -0.57 -20.33 5.33
C THR A 302 -1.53 -20.94 6.35
N ALA A 303 -2.80 -21.06 5.99
CA ALA A 303 -3.77 -21.72 6.85
C ALA A 303 -3.41 -23.21 7.12
N GLU A 304 -2.84 -23.89 6.14
CA GLU A 304 -2.38 -25.29 6.25
C GLU A 304 -1.17 -25.41 7.19
N GLU A 305 -0.38 -24.37 7.31
CA GLU A 305 0.77 -24.28 8.24
C GLU A 305 0.37 -23.78 9.64
N GLY A 306 -0.93 -23.52 9.89
CA GLY A 306 -1.45 -23.08 11.18
C GLY A 306 -1.62 -21.56 11.33
N TYR A 307 -1.55 -20.80 10.23
CA TYR A 307 -1.69 -19.34 10.18
C TYR A 307 -2.88 -18.91 9.31
N PRO A 308 -4.14 -19.15 9.76
CA PRO A 308 -5.34 -18.99 8.92
C PRO A 308 -5.78 -17.53 8.74
N TYR A 309 -5.21 -16.59 9.48
CA TYR A 309 -5.65 -15.20 9.50
C TYR A 309 -4.78 -14.33 8.63
N ALA A 310 -5.41 -13.53 7.76
CA ALA A 310 -4.71 -12.56 6.91
C ALA A 310 -4.38 -11.27 7.67
N ASN A 311 -3.50 -10.45 7.10
CA ASN A 311 -3.18 -9.12 7.58
C ASN A 311 -4.45 -8.32 7.91
N HIS A 312 -4.40 -7.50 8.96
CA HIS A 312 -5.48 -6.71 9.57
C HIS A 312 -6.50 -7.53 10.39
N HIS A 313 -6.43 -8.84 10.41
CA HIS A 313 -7.28 -9.64 11.30
C HIS A 313 -6.72 -9.58 12.75
N PRO A 314 -7.57 -9.46 13.81
CA PRO A 314 -7.10 -9.39 15.21
C PRO A 314 -6.22 -10.55 15.67
N ALA A 315 -6.27 -11.69 15.02
CA ALA A 315 -5.44 -12.86 15.30
C ALA A 315 -4.32 -13.08 14.27
N PHE A 316 -4.04 -12.11 13.41
CA PHE A 316 -2.93 -12.19 12.48
C PHE A 316 -1.60 -12.23 13.22
N ARG A 317 -0.73 -13.12 12.80
CA ARG A 317 0.69 -13.17 13.20
C ARG A 317 1.47 -13.92 12.12
N PRO A 318 2.66 -13.47 11.74
CA PRO A 318 3.56 -14.28 10.93
C PRO A 318 4.28 -15.32 11.81
N ASP A 319 4.70 -16.43 11.21
CA ASP A 319 5.63 -17.37 11.84
C ASP A 319 7.03 -16.74 11.94
N GLU A 320 7.62 -16.72 13.13
CA GLU A 320 8.97 -16.15 13.32
C GLU A 320 10.06 -16.93 12.57
N GLY A 321 9.79 -18.17 12.15
CA GLY A 321 10.67 -18.96 11.29
C GLY A 321 10.95 -18.30 9.94
N CYS A 322 10.08 -17.39 9.48
CA CYS A 322 10.30 -16.63 8.25
C CYS A 322 11.35 -15.51 8.40
N PHE A 323 11.66 -15.03 9.63
CA PHE A 323 12.50 -13.86 9.85
C PHE A 323 13.92 -14.03 9.32
N MET A 324 14.50 -15.24 9.47
CA MET A 324 15.83 -15.51 8.91
C MET A 324 15.86 -15.48 7.37
N ALA A 325 14.75 -15.81 6.72
CA ALA A 325 14.62 -15.67 5.27
C ALA A 325 14.59 -14.20 4.87
N GLY A 326 13.82 -13.36 5.59
CA GLY A 326 13.79 -11.91 5.40
C GLY A 326 15.17 -11.27 5.58
N VAL A 327 15.84 -11.54 6.71
CA VAL A 327 17.22 -11.04 6.95
C VAL A 327 18.19 -11.47 5.85
N ARG A 328 18.11 -12.74 5.40
CA ARG A 328 18.98 -13.27 4.36
C ARG A 328 18.77 -12.55 3.03
N ILE A 329 17.53 -12.39 2.59
CA ILE A 329 17.25 -11.76 1.29
C ILE A 329 17.57 -10.27 1.30
N GLU A 330 17.25 -9.53 2.36
CA GLU A 330 17.59 -8.11 2.49
C GLU A 330 19.08 -7.87 2.49
N ALA A 331 19.84 -8.65 3.30
CA ALA A 331 21.29 -8.54 3.34
C ALA A 331 21.94 -8.89 2.00
N ALA A 332 21.46 -9.95 1.34
CA ALA A 332 21.97 -10.37 0.03
C ALA A 332 21.69 -9.32 -1.04
N MET A 333 20.49 -8.73 -1.05
CA MET A 333 20.14 -7.62 -1.97
C MET A 333 21.08 -6.42 -1.77
N ALA A 334 21.34 -6.04 -0.52
CA ALA A 334 22.25 -4.94 -0.22
C ALA A 334 23.68 -5.22 -0.68
N LEU A 335 24.23 -6.39 -0.34
CA LEU A 335 25.58 -6.78 -0.72
C LEU A 335 25.74 -6.88 -2.24
N ASP A 336 24.79 -7.54 -2.90
CA ASP A 336 24.83 -7.70 -4.37
C ASP A 336 24.76 -6.34 -5.08
N PHE A 337 23.86 -5.45 -4.63
CA PHE A 337 23.77 -4.10 -5.21
C PHE A 337 25.05 -3.30 -5.04
N LEU A 338 25.69 -3.36 -3.88
CA LEU A 338 26.90 -2.60 -3.58
C LEU A 338 28.15 -3.16 -4.26
N MET A 339 28.24 -4.48 -4.42
CA MET A 339 29.46 -5.18 -4.83
C MET A 339 29.47 -5.65 -6.29
N ARG A 340 28.28 -5.76 -6.93
CA ARG A 340 28.14 -6.18 -8.33
C ARG A 340 27.50 -5.06 -9.15
N PRO A 341 28.12 -4.58 -10.23
CA PRO A 341 27.61 -3.49 -11.07
C PRO A 341 26.29 -3.82 -11.75
#